data_b294e12f54a1d4b21911c753ebd74e89
#
_entry.id   b294e12f54a1d4b21911c753ebd74e89
#
_cell.length_a   1.000
_cell.length_b   1.000
_cell.length_c   1.000
_cell.angle_alpha   90.00
_cell.angle_beta   90.00
_cell.angle_gamma   90.00
#
_symmetry.space_group_name_H-M   'P 1'
#
loop_
_entity.id
_entity.type
_entity.pdbx_description
1 polymer ?
#
loop_
_entity_poly.entity_id
_entity_poly.type
_entity_poly.pdbx_seq_one_letter_code
_entity_poly.pdbx_strand_id
1 'polypeptide(L)'
;MEKKEEKMVVDDYIMTKRLGKGGFGEVLLTQKKGCKELYATKKMDLVSAKEVQLKSIINEITYLKKINHPNIIRLIDLKRTSHHCYLIMEFCNGGDLLGCLTKYKAIYHRAFPEEIIQYIMRQVVSALNVMHSNKIIHRDLKLENILVIFNSENDKNSLNMMKAITKLSDFGISTTLQASKNNKTFTAIGTKGYMEPQIQKNMEERSRNVTGYDEKADIWSLGVVCITILLGYNPFQGISSQEILQKVKQGNYALPKNISEEIFSFINAMLQLDPNKRLSTHDLLKHSFLVKNVNQFKHLDTRKIASMLRPGGVLNTNAGGNKGPNLHETVWGIFIQIGLPGQNIGSNQPQLGGFMPQPQMQIQPNMNLPNQYKQYRKMESMPNMQRGFI
;
A
#
# COMPACT_ATOMS: atom_id res chain seq x y z
N MET A 1 -4.38 14.44 -39.25
CA MET A 1 -4.04 15.62 -38.42
C MET A 1 -3.83 15.15 -36.99
N GLU A 2 -2.57 14.98 -36.57
CA GLU A 2 -2.22 14.70 -35.17
C GLU A 2 -2.60 15.92 -34.35
N LYS A 3 -3.51 15.76 -33.38
CA LYS A 3 -3.76 16.79 -32.38
C LYS A 3 -2.46 17.02 -31.63
N LYS A 4 -1.79 18.17 -31.80
CA LYS A 4 -0.71 18.60 -30.95
C LYS A 4 -1.21 18.55 -29.50
N GLU A 5 -0.70 17.61 -28.70
CA GLU A 5 -0.97 17.59 -27.27
C GLU A 5 -0.45 18.90 -26.68
N GLU A 6 -1.36 19.69 -26.16
CA GLU A 6 -1.09 21.00 -25.57
C GLU A 6 -0.23 20.78 -24.31
N LYS A 7 1.03 21.22 -24.35
CA LYS A 7 1.96 21.09 -23.22
C LYS A 7 1.51 22.07 -22.14
N MET A 8 1.11 21.53 -20.98
CA MET A 8 0.81 22.34 -19.82
C MET A 8 2.08 22.61 -19.01
N VAL A 9 2.30 23.86 -18.61
CA VAL A 9 3.48 24.29 -17.82
C VAL A 9 3.01 24.86 -16.49
N VAL A 10 3.60 24.38 -15.40
CA VAL A 10 3.40 24.92 -14.04
C VAL A 10 4.77 25.15 -13.45
N ASP A 11 5.14 26.38 -13.23
CA ASP A 11 6.48 26.84 -12.86
C ASP A 11 7.56 26.28 -13.84
N ASP A 12 8.46 25.44 -13.35
CA ASP A 12 9.52 24.78 -14.12
C ASP A 12 9.17 23.35 -14.57
N TYR A 13 7.92 22.88 -14.34
CA TYR A 13 7.44 21.56 -14.73
C TYR A 13 6.62 21.61 -16.01
N ILE A 14 7.02 20.82 -17.00
CA ILE A 14 6.34 20.65 -18.29
C ILE A 14 5.62 19.31 -18.27
N MET A 15 4.30 19.33 -18.31
CA MET A 15 3.44 18.15 -18.36
C MET A 15 3.11 17.84 -19.82
N THR A 16 3.33 16.60 -20.24
CA THR A 16 3.26 16.22 -21.65
C THR A 16 2.15 15.22 -21.93
N LYS A 17 2.25 14.00 -21.40
CA LYS A 17 1.38 12.88 -21.72
C LYS A 17 0.52 12.48 -20.52
N ARG A 18 -0.76 12.22 -20.73
CA ARG A 18 -1.62 11.64 -19.69
C ARG A 18 -1.25 10.17 -19.47
N LEU A 19 -0.89 9.84 -18.23
CA LEU A 19 -0.59 8.48 -17.77
C LEU A 19 -1.84 7.75 -17.28
N GLY A 20 -2.77 8.51 -16.65
CA GLY A 20 -4.01 7.94 -16.13
C GLY A 20 -5.01 9.01 -15.73
N LYS A 21 -6.26 8.60 -15.50
CA LYS A 21 -7.33 9.44 -14.94
C LYS A 21 -8.07 8.63 -13.88
N GLY A 22 -8.19 9.18 -12.69
CA GLY A 22 -8.90 8.57 -11.55
C GLY A 22 -9.96 9.50 -10.96
N GLY A 23 -10.63 9.04 -9.92
CA GLY A 23 -11.68 9.82 -9.23
C GLY A 23 -11.18 11.12 -8.58
N PHE A 24 -9.88 11.22 -8.32
CA PHE A 24 -9.25 12.38 -7.66
C PHE A 24 -8.49 13.30 -8.61
N GLY A 25 -8.56 13.08 -9.94
CA GLY A 25 -7.86 13.88 -10.93
C GLY A 25 -7.18 13.07 -12.01
N GLU A 26 -6.27 13.71 -12.74
CA GLU A 26 -5.48 13.09 -13.80
C GLU A 26 -4.00 13.03 -13.42
N VAL A 27 -3.32 11.98 -13.91
CA VAL A 27 -1.87 11.81 -13.73
C VAL A 27 -1.19 12.05 -15.08
N LEU A 28 -0.20 12.93 -15.08
CA LEU A 28 0.52 13.39 -16.27
C LEU A 28 2.00 13.05 -16.17
N LEU A 29 2.59 12.62 -17.28
CA LEU A 29 4.03 12.53 -17.42
C LEU A 29 4.61 13.95 -17.43
N THR A 30 5.61 14.17 -16.62
CA THR A 30 6.15 15.51 -16.35
C THR A 30 7.66 15.48 -16.44
N GLN A 31 8.22 16.56 -16.96
CA GLN A 31 9.66 16.82 -17.00
C GLN A 31 9.96 18.19 -16.43
N LYS A 32 10.98 18.30 -15.60
CA LYS A 32 11.45 19.60 -15.11
C LYS A 32 12.34 20.27 -16.16
N LYS A 33 12.18 21.56 -16.39
CA LYS A 33 13.02 22.34 -17.32
C LYS A 33 14.50 22.17 -16.97
N GLY A 34 15.31 21.89 -17.98
CA GLY A 34 16.75 21.66 -17.79
C GLY A 34 17.15 20.30 -17.21
N CYS A 35 16.19 19.43 -16.82
CA CYS A 35 16.44 18.09 -16.31
C CYS A 35 16.00 17.03 -17.33
N LYS A 36 16.74 15.90 -17.39
CA LYS A 36 16.33 14.72 -18.20
C LYS A 36 15.39 13.79 -17.43
N GLU A 37 15.33 13.95 -16.12
CA GLU A 37 14.54 13.10 -15.24
C GLU A 37 13.04 13.27 -15.48
N LEU A 38 12.32 12.16 -15.44
CA LEU A 38 10.86 12.13 -15.61
C LEU A 38 10.17 12.00 -14.24
N TYR A 39 9.02 12.64 -14.13
CA TYR A 39 8.15 12.65 -12.96
C TYR A 39 6.73 12.27 -13.35
N ALA A 40 5.93 11.89 -12.37
CA ALA A 40 4.49 11.72 -12.49
C ALA A 40 3.80 12.83 -11.70
N THR A 41 2.96 13.63 -12.35
CA THR A 41 2.23 14.71 -11.67
C THR A 41 0.75 14.38 -11.58
N LYS A 42 0.24 14.23 -10.34
CA LYS A 42 -1.20 14.12 -10.07
C LYS A 42 -1.78 15.53 -9.97
N LYS A 43 -2.59 15.90 -10.95
CA LYS A 43 -3.32 17.18 -11.02
C LYS A 43 -4.70 16.99 -10.44
N MET A 44 -5.04 17.76 -9.43
CA MET A 44 -6.32 17.70 -8.70
C MET A 44 -7.02 19.05 -8.76
N ASP A 45 -8.32 19.04 -9.04
CA ASP A 45 -9.15 20.24 -9.08
C ASP A 45 -9.50 20.67 -7.64
N LEU A 46 -9.28 21.96 -7.33
CA LEU A 46 -9.60 22.56 -6.03
C LEU A 46 -10.93 23.33 -6.05
N VAL A 47 -11.39 23.72 -7.24
CA VAL A 47 -12.58 24.56 -7.37
C VAL A 47 -13.84 23.72 -7.36
N SER A 48 -13.87 22.65 -8.13
CA SER A 48 -15.02 21.72 -8.19
C SER A 48 -15.00 20.66 -7.10
N ALA A 49 -13.91 20.58 -6.32
CA ALA A 49 -13.75 19.57 -5.29
C ALA A 49 -14.70 19.78 -4.11
N LYS A 50 -15.47 18.76 -3.77
CA LYS A 50 -16.29 18.73 -2.56
C LYS A 50 -15.40 18.64 -1.31
N GLU A 51 -15.92 19.01 -0.15
CA GLU A 51 -15.18 18.98 1.13
C GLU A 51 -14.47 17.62 1.40
N VAL A 52 -15.16 16.53 1.09
CA VAL A 52 -14.58 15.16 1.23
C VAL A 52 -13.36 14.98 0.34
N GLN A 53 -13.38 15.49 -0.89
CA GLN A 53 -12.26 15.42 -1.83
C GLN A 53 -11.10 16.33 -1.38
N LEU A 54 -11.38 17.53 -0.87
CA LEU A 54 -10.35 18.41 -0.30
C LEU A 54 -9.66 17.76 0.91
N LYS A 55 -10.42 17.14 1.81
CA LYS A 55 -9.86 16.35 2.93
C LYS A 55 -8.96 15.22 2.43
N SER A 56 -9.38 14.53 1.37
CA SER A 56 -8.61 13.47 0.73
C SER A 56 -7.26 13.98 0.19
N ILE A 57 -7.27 15.13 -0.50
CA ILE A 57 -6.06 15.79 -1.02
C ILE A 57 -5.10 16.16 0.12
N ILE A 58 -5.62 16.75 1.19
CA ILE A 58 -4.83 17.16 2.36
C ILE A 58 -4.20 15.93 3.02
N ASN A 59 -4.95 14.86 3.20
CA ASN A 59 -4.46 13.61 3.78
C ASN A 59 -3.33 13.02 2.92
N GLU A 60 -3.52 12.90 1.61
CA GLU A 60 -2.52 12.38 0.68
C GLU A 60 -1.20 13.16 0.77
N ILE A 61 -1.27 14.49 0.74
CA ILE A 61 -0.09 15.35 0.88
C ILE A 61 0.58 15.14 2.24
N THR A 62 -0.21 15.08 3.31
CA THR A 62 0.30 14.94 4.69
C THR A 62 1.03 13.62 4.86
N TYR A 63 0.46 12.52 4.37
CA TYR A 63 1.07 11.19 4.50
C TYR A 63 2.32 11.07 3.64
N LEU A 64 2.29 11.52 2.38
CA LEU A 64 3.45 11.50 1.50
C LEU A 64 4.62 12.38 2.00
N LYS A 65 4.34 13.47 2.71
CA LYS A 65 5.37 14.28 3.36
C LYS A 65 5.94 13.63 4.62
N LYS A 66 5.12 12.86 5.34
CA LYS A 66 5.50 12.24 6.62
C LYS A 66 6.29 10.96 6.45
N ILE A 67 5.98 10.16 5.42
CA ILE A 67 6.54 8.84 5.24
C ILE A 67 7.62 8.86 4.17
N ASN A 68 8.82 8.39 4.51
CA ASN A 68 9.91 8.13 3.57
C ASN A 68 10.29 6.64 3.65
N HIS A 69 10.00 5.88 2.59
CA HIS A 69 10.30 4.45 2.52
C HIS A 69 10.57 4.03 1.06
N PRO A 70 11.53 3.13 0.79
CA PRO A 70 11.87 2.73 -0.59
C PRO A 70 10.70 2.13 -1.38
N ASN A 71 9.72 1.55 -0.70
CA ASN A 71 8.54 0.92 -1.33
C ASN A 71 7.24 1.74 -1.15
N ILE A 72 7.36 3.04 -0.87
CA ILE A 72 6.25 4.01 -0.90
C ILE A 72 6.59 5.08 -1.92
N ILE A 73 5.61 5.51 -2.71
CA ILE A 73 5.79 6.55 -3.72
C ILE A 73 6.30 7.84 -3.08
N ARG A 74 7.38 8.40 -3.62
CA ARG A 74 8.01 9.60 -3.08
C ARG A 74 7.41 10.85 -3.68
N LEU A 75 6.97 11.77 -2.83
CA LEU A 75 6.62 13.14 -3.22
C LEU A 75 7.92 13.95 -3.44
N ILE A 76 8.09 14.49 -4.64
CA ILE A 76 9.25 15.30 -5.03
C ILE A 76 8.98 16.77 -4.77
N ASP A 77 7.81 17.25 -5.21
CA ASP A 77 7.45 18.66 -5.08
C ASP A 77 5.91 18.81 -5.02
N LEU A 78 5.46 19.98 -4.58
CA LEU A 78 4.05 20.33 -4.50
C LEU A 78 3.87 21.74 -5.10
N LYS A 79 3.05 21.83 -6.14
CA LYS A 79 2.70 23.11 -6.77
C LYS A 79 1.22 23.37 -6.64
N ARG A 80 0.84 24.65 -6.64
CA ARG A 80 -0.54 25.09 -6.55
C ARG A 80 -0.79 26.29 -7.46
N THR A 81 -1.92 26.26 -8.13
CA THR A 81 -2.52 27.42 -8.78
C THR A 81 -3.83 27.81 -8.06
N SER A 82 -4.54 28.84 -8.51
CA SER A 82 -5.88 29.18 -7.99
C SER A 82 -6.88 28.04 -8.14
N HIS A 83 -6.73 27.18 -9.16
CA HIS A 83 -7.71 26.15 -9.52
C HIS A 83 -7.26 24.73 -9.23
N HIS A 84 -5.96 24.46 -9.19
CA HIS A 84 -5.45 23.10 -9.11
C HIS A 84 -4.32 22.95 -8.11
N CYS A 85 -4.20 21.74 -7.56
CA CYS A 85 -3.05 21.25 -6.81
C CYS A 85 -2.33 20.20 -7.65
N TYR A 86 -1.00 20.24 -7.66
CA TYR A 86 -0.12 19.36 -8.44
C TYR A 86 0.86 18.66 -7.51
N LEU A 87 0.69 17.34 -7.35
CA LEU A 87 1.64 16.51 -6.61
C LEU A 87 2.64 15.94 -7.62
N ILE A 88 3.88 16.45 -7.58
CA ILE A 88 4.98 15.95 -8.39
C ILE A 88 5.65 14.79 -7.65
N MET A 89 5.59 13.60 -8.22
CA MET A 89 6.08 12.36 -7.62
C MET A 89 7.14 11.71 -8.51
N GLU A 90 7.91 10.78 -7.95
CA GLU A 90 8.80 9.94 -8.74
C GLU A 90 8.02 9.19 -9.82
N PHE A 91 8.65 8.99 -10.98
CA PHE A 91 8.03 8.28 -12.11
C PHE A 91 8.32 6.79 -12.05
N CYS A 92 7.28 5.98 -12.02
CA CYS A 92 7.36 4.53 -12.03
C CYS A 92 7.24 4.02 -13.47
N ASN A 93 8.37 3.71 -14.11
CA ASN A 93 8.46 3.38 -15.54
C ASN A 93 7.87 2.02 -15.92
N GLY A 94 7.60 1.15 -14.95
CA GLY A 94 6.94 -0.15 -15.15
C GLY A 94 5.42 -0.08 -15.18
N GLY A 95 4.82 1.07 -14.80
CA GLY A 95 3.37 1.20 -14.61
C GLY A 95 2.93 0.56 -13.29
N ASP A 96 1.72 -0.01 -13.26
CA ASP A 96 1.17 -0.71 -12.10
C ASP A 96 1.37 -2.24 -12.16
N LEU A 97 1.18 -2.89 -11.01
CA LEU A 97 1.39 -4.33 -10.87
C LEU A 97 0.35 -5.16 -11.65
N LEU A 98 -0.87 -4.64 -11.85
CA LEU A 98 -1.88 -5.29 -12.68
C LEU A 98 -1.43 -5.34 -14.14
N GLY A 99 -0.92 -4.23 -14.67
CA GLY A 99 -0.35 -4.14 -16.01
C GLY A 99 0.87 -5.07 -16.16
N CYS A 100 1.75 -5.15 -15.16
CA CYS A 100 2.87 -6.08 -15.15
C CYS A 100 2.40 -7.54 -15.15
N LEU A 101 1.43 -7.91 -14.33
CA LEU A 101 0.85 -9.26 -14.30
C LEU A 101 0.21 -9.64 -15.63
N THR A 102 -0.54 -8.72 -16.23
CA THR A 102 -1.19 -8.93 -17.53
C THR A 102 -0.17 -9.17 -18.64
N LYS A 103 0.88 -8.35 -18.72
CA LYS A 103 1.98 -8.52 -19.69
C LYS A 103 2.76 -9.81 -19.43
N TYR A 104 3.03 -10.13 -18.15
CA TYR A 104 3.73 -11.36 -17.79
C TYR A 104 2.97 -12.60 -18.26
N LYS A 105 1.64 -12.61 -18.05
CA LYS A 105 0.77 -13.70 -18.52
C LYS A 105 0.76 -13.80 -20.05
N ALA A 106 0.78 -12.68 -20.76
CA ALA A 106 0.82 -12.69 -22.24
C ALA A 106 2.14 -13.26 -22.76
N ILE A 107 3.26 -12.98 -22.09
CA ILE A 107 4.60 -13.44 -22.52
C ILE A 107 4.87 -14.89 -22.09
N TYR A 108 4.58 -15.22 -20.82
CA TYR A 108 4.99 -16.49 -20.22
C TYR A 108 3.85 -17.52 -20.08
N HIS A 109 2.63 -17.17 -20.49
CA HIS A 109 1.42 -18.01 -20.45
C HIS A 109 1.09 -18.56 -19.05
N ARG A 110 1.55 -17.88 -17.99
CA ARG A 110 1.33 -18.23 -16.59
C ARG A 110 1.32 -16.99 -15.70
N ALA A 111 0.76 -17.13 -14.49
CA ALA A 111 0.87 -16.11 -13.43
C ALA A 111 2.30 -16.06 -12.86
N PHE A 112 2.55 -15.18 -11.91
CA PHE A 112 3.88 -15.08 -11.28
C PHE A 112 4.21 -16.36 -10.49
N PRO A 113 5.44 -16.89 -10.62
CA PRO A 113 5.92 -17.97 -9.76
C PRO A 113 6.16 -17.45 -8.33
N GLU A 114 6.24 -18.37 -7.37
CA GLU A 114 6.31 -18.04 -5.94
C GLU A 114 7.52 -17.18 -5.57
N GLU A 115 8.63 -17.30 -6.27
CA GLU A 115 9.82 -16.46 -6.07
C GLU A 115 9.52 -14.97 -6.33
N ILE A 116 8.84 -14.70 -7.44
CA ILE A 116 8.43 -13.34 -7.81
C ILE A 116 7.39 -12.82 -6.79
N ILE A 117 6.43 -13.67 -6.42
CA ILE A 117 5.42 -13.32 -5.42
C ILE A 117 6.08 -12.98 -4.08
N GLN A 118 7.00 -13.83 -3.62
CA GLN A 118 7.75 -13.59 -2.39
C GLN A 118 8.49 -12.24 -2.43
N TYR A 119 9.19 -11.98 -3.54
CA TYR A 119 9.97 -10.76 -3.72
C TYR A 119 9.08 -9.50 -3.70
N ILE A 120 7.94 -9.53 -4.38
CA ILE A 120 6.94 -8.45 -4.37
C ILE A 120 6.35 -8.27 -2.97
N MET A 121 5.90 -9.36 -2.34
CA MET A 121 5.22 -9.30 -1.06
C MET A 121 6.12 -8.79 0.07
N ARG A 122 7.43 -9.11 0.06
CA ARG A 122 8.40 -8.52 1.01
C ARG A 122 8.37 -6.99 0.95
N GLN A 123 8.36 -6.44 -0.24
CA GLN A 123 8.39 -4.99 -0.44
C GLN A 123 7.07 -4.34 -0.02
N VAL A 124 5.94 -4.92 -0.42
CA VAL A 124 4.60 -4.39 -0.10
C VAL A 124 4.30 -4.48 1.39
N VAL A 125 4.62 -5.62 2.04
CA VAL A 125 4.45 -5.78 3.49
C VAL A 125 5.34 -4.81 4.26
N SER A 126 6.58 -4.57 3.80
CA SER A 126 7.50 -3.59 4.42
C SER A 126 6.92 -2.17 4.36
N ALA A 127 6.40 -1.75 3.20
CA ALA A 127 5.74 -0.46 3.05
C ALA A 127 4.52 -0.32 3.97
N LEU A 128 3.66 -1.33 3.96
CA LEU A 128 2.45 -1.33 4.77
C LEU A 128 2.77 -1.35 6.28
N ASN A 129 3.86 -2.02 6.68
CA ASN A 129 4.31 -2.03 8.08
C ASN A 129 4.72 -0.64 8.57
N VAL A 130 5.39 0.15 7.73
CA VAL A 130 5.72 1.55 8.06
C VAL A 130 4.45 2.40 8.18
N MET A 131 3.47 2.21 7.30
CA MET A 131 2.18 2.91 7.40
C MET A 131 1.46 2.56 8.70
N HIS A 132 1.28 1.28 9.02
CA HIS A 132 0.59 0.80 10.22
C HIS A 132 1.29 1.22 11.50
N SER A 133 2.63 1.22 11.53
CA SER A 133 3.43 1.73 12.66
C SER A 133 3.19 3.24 12.90
N ASN A 134 2.87 3.98 11.85
CA ASN A 134 2.46 5.39 11.92
C ASN A 134 0.95 5.58 12.12
N LYS A 135 0.20 4.50 12.39
CA LYS A 135 -1.26 4.50 12.55
C LYS A 135 -2.02 4.97 11.29
N ILE A 136 -1.44 4.78 10.12
CA ILE A 136 -2.05 5.11 8.83
C ILE A 136 -2.54 3.83 8.17
N ILE A 137 -3.82 3.80 7.77
CA ILE A 137 -4.45 2.73 7.01
C ILE A 137 -4.56 3.17 5.55
N HIS A 138 -4.25 2.26 4.60
CA HIS A 138 -4.30 2.54 3.17
C HIS A 138 -5.72 2.56 2.62
N ARG A 139 -6.53 1.57 2.94
CA ARG A 139 -7.96 1.37 2.61
C ARG A 139 -8.29 1.06 1.13
N ASP A 140 -7.35 1.22 0.22
CA ASP A 140 -7.53 0.85 -1.21
C ASP A 140 -6.33 0.08 -1.75
N LEU A 141 -5.86 -0.91 -0.98
CA LEU A 141 -4.77 -1.77 -1.42
C LEU A 141 -5.26 -2.72 -2.52
N LYS A 142 -4.69 -2.55 -3.73
CA LYS A 142 -4.99 -3.34 -4.94
C LYS A 142 -3.80 -3.29 -5.90
N LEU A 143 -3.81 -4.10 -6.94
CA LEU A 143 -2.69 -4.19 -7.88
C LEU A 143 -2.42 -2.87 -8.61
N GLU A 144 -3.46 -2.09 -8.92
CA GLU A 144 -3.36 -0.81 -9.60
C GLU A 144 -2.66 0.27 -8.75
N ASN A 145 -2.69 0.12 -7.42
CA ASN A 145 -2.07 1.05 -6.46
C ASN A 145 -0.66 0.58 -6.02
N ILE A 146 -0.13 -0.48 -6.61
CA ILE A 146 1.25 -0.94 -6.46
C ILE A 146 1.98 -0.64 -7.78
N LEU A 147 2.76 0.45 -7.80
CA LEU A 147 3.52 0.85 -8.98
C LEU A 147 4.86 0.11 -9.04
N VAL A 148 5.46 0.06 -10.23
CA VAL A 148 6.66 -0.71 -10.50
C VAL A 148 7.74 0.16 -11.15
N ILE A 149 8.96 0.07 -10.65
CA ILE A 149 10.15 0.69 -11.24
C ILE A 149 11.12 -0.42 -11.68
N PHE A 150 11.61 -0.32 -12.90
CA PHE A 150 12.74 -1.11 -13.40
C PHE A 150 13.97 -0.21 -13.54
N ASN A 151 15.12 -0.68 -13.05
CA ASN A 151 16.36 0.08 -13.08
C ASN A 151 17.03 0.11 -14.48
N SER A 152 16.61 -0.79 -15.38
CA SER A 152 17.10 -0.83 -16.76
C SER A 152 15.95 -1.12 -17.75
N GLU A 153 16.11 -0.64 -18.99
CA GLU A 153 15.16 -0.97 -20.07
C GLU A 153 15.15 -2.47 -20.39
N ASN A 154 16.28 -3.17 -20.22
CA ASN A 154 16.34 -4.63 -20.42
C ASN A 154 15.47 -5.35 -19.39
N ASP A 155 15.56 -5.00 -18.12
CA ASP A 155 14.72 -5.60 -17.06
C ASP A 155 13.23 -5.27 -17.27
N LYS A 156 12.93 -4.05 -17.74
CA LYS A 156 11.56 -3.64 -18.08
C LYS A 156 10.99 -4.41 -19.28
N ASN A 157 11.76 -4.53 -20.35
CA ASN A 157 11.33 -5.22 -21.59
C ASN A 157 11.16 -6.72 -21.35
N SER A 158 12.00 -7.34 -20.53
CA SER A 158 11.90 -8.75 -20.14
C SER A 158 10.96 -8.98 -18.94
N LEU A 159 10.34 -7.93 -18.37
CA LEU A 159 9.55 -8.00 -17.13
C LEU A 159 10.28 -8.77 -16.01
N ASN A 160 11.56 -8.46 -15.80
CA ASN A 160 12.36 -9.09 -14.76
C ASN A 160 11.91 -8.60 -13.37
N MET A 161 10.81 -9.17 -12.89
CA MET A 161 10.18 -8.78 -11.63
C MET A 161 11.09 -8.99 -10.41
N MET A 162 12.10 -9.86 -10.49
CA MET A 162 13.09 -10.07 -9.43
C MET A 162 14.06 -8.88 -9.24
N LYS A 163 14.09 -7.95 -10.19
CA LYS A 163 14.85 -6.69 -10.11
C LYS A 163 13.95 -5.46 -10.03
N ALA A 164 12.65 -5.64 -9.96
CA ALA A 164 11.69 -4.56 -9.88
C ALA A 164 11.59 -3.99 -8.47
N ILE A 165 11.42 -2.68 -8.37
CA ILE A 165 11.07 -2.00 -7.12
C ILE A 165 9.57 -1.72 -7.16
N THR A 166 8.83 -2.22 -6.16
CA THR A 166 7.41 -1.91 -6.01
C THR A 166 7.21 -0.71 -5.11
N LYS A 167 6.24 0.13 -5.45
CA LYS A 167 5.91 1.38 -4.76
C LYS A 167 4.42 1.42 -4.43
N LEU A 168 4.08 1.45 -3.15
CA LEU A 168 2.71 1.74 -2.72
C LEU A 168 2.35 3.18 -3.05
N SER A 169 1.18 3.40 -3.66
CA SER A 169 0.72 4.70 -4.16
C SER A 169 -0.76 4.92 -3.86
N ASP A 170 -1.26 6.12 -4.15
CA ASP A 170 -2.65 6.55 -4.01
C ASP A 170 -3.17 6.54 -2.55
N PHE A 171 -2.74 7.53 -1.80
CA PHE A 171 -3.13 7.75 -0.40
C PHE A 171 -4.41 8.59 -0.26
N GLY A 172 -5.12 8.82 -1.36
CA GLY A 172 -6.28 9.71 -1.39
C GLY A 172 -7.41 9.32 -0.44
N ILE A 173 -7.57 8.03 -0.13
CA ILE A 173 -8.55 7.56 0.85
C ILE A 173 -7.94 7.01 2.13
N SER A 174 -6.62 7.09 2.28
CA SER A 174 -5.94 6.72 3.52
C SER A 174 -6.41 7.56 4.71
N THR A 175 -6.34 7.01 5.90
CA THR A 175 -6.74 7.70 7.12
C THR A 175 -5.86 7.33 8.29
N THR A 176 -5.77 8.25 9.27
CA THR A 176 -5.12 7.97 10.55
C THR A 176 -6.13 7.39 11.54
N LEU A 177 -5.76 6.32 12.22
CA LEU A 177 -6.53 5.75 13.31
C LEU A 177 -6.52 6.69 14.52
N GLN A 178 -7.70 7.07 14.99
CA GLN A 178 -7.84 7.96 16.14
C GLN A 178 -8.03 7.15 17.43
N ALA A 179 -7.19 7.37 18.40
CA ALA A 179 -7.26 6.70 19.72
C ALA A 179 -8.62 6.91 20.41
N SER A 180 -9.25 8.09 20.23
CA SER A 180 -10.58 8.41 20.76
C SER A 180 -11.73 7.58 20.17
N LYS A 181 -11.47 6.88 19.05
CA LYS A 181 -12.44 5.98 18.36
C LYS A 181 -11.99 4.52 18.40
N ASN A 182 -11.32 4.11 19.47
CA ASN A 182 -10.79 2.75 19.65
C ASN A 182 -9.94 2.27 18.45
N ASN A 183 -9.15 3.17 17.85
CA ASN A 183 -8.33 2.91 16.67
C ASN A 183 -9.12 2.33 15.49
N LYS A 184 -10.36 2.78 15.26
CA LYS A 184 -11.20 2.34 14.14
C LYS A 184 -11.66 3.51 13.27
N THR A 185 -11.93 3.21 12.00
CA THR A 185 -12.59 4.12 11.05
C THR A 185 -13.96 3.54 10.66
N PHE A 186 -14.94 4.42 10.38
CA PHE A 186 -16.32 4.04 10.16
C PHE A 186 -16.83 4.37 8.74
N THR A 187 -15.93 4.68 7.83
CA THR A 187 -16.29 4.98 6.44
C THR A 187 -16.06 3.76 5.57
N ALA A 188 -17.13 3.15 5.04
CA ALA A 188 -17.02 2.05 4.08
C ALA A 188 -16.54 2.61 2.73
N ILE A 189 -15.27 2.39 2.40
CA ILE A 189 -14.61 2.91 1.21
C ILE A 189 -13.52 1.93 0.74
N GLY A 190 -13.25 1.90 -0.57
CA GLY A 190 -12.26 1.05 -1.21
C GLY A 190 -12.80 0.39 -2.48
N THR A 191 -12.09 -0.57 -3.04
CA THR A 191 -12.42 -1.26 -4.29
C THR A 191 -13.07 -2.62 -4.01
N LYS A 192 -14.28 -2.85 -4.54
CA LYS A 192 -14.96 -4.16 -4.43
C LYS A 192 -14.07 -5.30 -4.92
N GLY A 193 -14.18 -6.45 -4.25
CA GLY A 193 -13.35 -7.61 -4.53
C GLY A 193 -11.97 -7.59 -3.84
N TYR A 194 -11.50 -6.42 -3.37
CA TYR A 194 -10.32 -6.30 -2.50
C TYR A 194 -10.68 -5.99 -1.05
N MET A 195 -11.89 -5.46 -0.82
CA MET A 195 -12.35 -5.15 0.53
C MET A 195 -12.64 -6.39 1.35
N GLU A 196 -12.43 -6.26 2.65
CA GLU A 196 -12.96 -7.20 3.63
C GLU A 196 -14.46 -7.39 3.43
N PRO A 197 -14.98 -8.65 3.50
CA PRO A 197 -16.39 -8.94 3.21
C PRO A 197 -17.37 -8.13 4.03
N GLN A 198 -17.07 -7.86 5.32
CA GLN A 198 -17.96 -7.06 6.17
C GLN A 198 -18.04 -5.60 5.74
N ILE A 199 -16.90 -5.02 5.28
CA ILE A 199 -16.87 -3.65 4.75
C ILE A 199 -17.64 -3.60 3.43
N GLN A 200 -17.41 -4.58 2.55
CA GLN A 200 -18.12 -4.68 1.27
C GLN A 200 -19.64 -4.83 1.51
N LYS A 201 -20.06 -5.64 2.47
CA LYS A 201 -21.47 -5.78 2.88
C LYS A 201 -22.07 -4.45 3.34
N ASN A 202 -21.37 -3.72 4.22
CA ASN A 202 -21.82 -2.42 4.68
C ASN A 202 -22.01 -1.42 3.52
N MET A 203 -21.14 -1.48 2.50
CA MET A 203 -21.25 -0.66 1.28
C MET A 203 -22.43 -1.11 0.41
N GLU A 204 -22.65 -2.41 0.22
CA GLU A 204 -23.75 -2.99 -0.56
C GLU A 204 -25.12 -2.63 0.05
N GLU A 205 -25.25 -2.73 1.37
CA GLU A 205 -26.47 -2.47 2.12
C GLU A 205 -26.70 -0.99 2.43
N ARG A 206 -25.75 -0.09 2.03
CA ARG A 206 -25.75 1.33 2.42
C ARG A 206 -25.97 1.54 3.92
N SER A 207 -25.43 0.64 4.73
CA SER A 207 -25.62 0.61 6.18
C SER A 207 -25.13 1.90 6.82
N ARG A 208 -25.97 2.50 7.69
CA ARG A 208 -25.55 3.62 8.55
C ARG A 208 -24.75 3.16 9.78
N ASN A 209 -24.95 1.91 10.19
CA ASN A 209 -24.25 1.27 11.31
C ASN A 209 -23.01 0.51 10.78
N VAL A 210 -22.00 1.23 10.35
CA VAL A 210 -20.74 0.64 9.88
C VAL A 210 -19.97 0.14 11.09
N THR A 211 -19.69 -1.16 11.15
CA THR A 211 -18.69 -1.70 12.08
C THR A 211 -17.34 -1.03 11.77
N GLY A 212 -16.76 -0.36 12.77
CA GLY A 212 -15.45 0.26 12.59
C GLY A 212 -14.40 -0.78 12.21
N TYR A 213 -13.52 -0.44 11.29
CA TYR A 213 -12.40 -1.28 10.87
C TYR A 213 -11.07 -0.56 11.08
N ASP A 214 -10.02 -1.35 11.24
CA ASP A 214 -8.66 -0.94 11.56
C ASP A 214 -7.66 -1.38 10.47
N GLU A 215 -6.38 -1.44 10.81
CA GLU A 215 -5.31 -1.88 9.92
C GLU A 215 -5.49 -3.33 9.42
N LYS A 216 -6.31 -4.15 10.07
CA LYS A 216 -6.58 -5.54 9.65
C LYS A 216 -7.39 -5.61 8.35
N ALA A 217 -8.07 -4.53 7.97
CA ALA A 217 -8.70 -4.43 6.66
C ALA A 217 -7.67 -4.39 5.52
N ASP A 218 -6.55 -3.68 5.71
CA ASP A 218 -5.45 -3.68 4.73
C ASP A 218 -4.80 -5.07 4.63
N ILE A 219 -4.72 -5.83 5.74
CA ILE A 219 -4.20 -7.21 5.73
C ILE A 219 -5.07 -8.12 4.87
N TRP A 220 -6.39 -7.98 4.95
CA TRP A 220 -7.30 -8.69 4.06
C TRP A 220 -7.02 -8.34 2.59
N SER A 221 -6.98 -7.06 2.26
CA SER A 221 -6.70 -6.58 0.89
C SER A 221 -5.35 -7.07 0.38
N LEU A 222 -4.33 -7.12 1.26
CA LEU A 222 -3.01 -7.69 0.97
C LEU A 222 -3.10 -9.18 0.63
N GLY A 223 -3.91 -9.94 1.35
CA GLY A 223 -4.21 -11.35 1.05
C GLY A 223 -4.86 -11.52 -0.33
N VAL A 224 -5.78 -10.62 -0.69
CA VAL A 224 -6.39 -10.60 -2.04
C VAL A 224 -5.37 -10.24 -3.11
N VAL A 225 -4.47 -9.29 -2.87
CA VAL A 225 -3.35 -8.99 -3.77
C VAL A 225 -2.50 -10.24 -3.97
N CYS A 226 -2.10 -10.92 -2.89
CA CYS A 226 -1.25 -12.12 -2.94
C CYS A 226 -1.90 -13.25 -3.76
N ILE A 227 -3.16 -13.58 -3.49
CA ILE A 227 -3.87 -14.63 -4.23
C ILE A 227 -4.11 -14.25 -5.69
N THR A 228 -4.32 -12.95 -5.98
CA THR A 228 -4.52 -12.45 -7.36
C THR A 228 -3.26 -12.62 -8.21
N ILE A 229 -2.08 -12.30 -7.67
CA ILE A 229 -0.82 -12.47 -8.41
C ILE A 229 -0.42 -13.94 -8.55
N LEU A 230 -0.86 -14.81 -7.64
CA LEU A 230 -0.68 -16.27 -7.70
C LEU A 230 -1.59 -16.90 -8.76
N LEU A 231 -2.86 -16.54 -8.80
CA LEU A 231 -3.85 -17.09 -9.74
C LEU A 231 -3.79 -16.41 -11.13
N GLY A 232 -3.29 -15.16 -11.19
CA GLY A 232 -3.35 -14.33 -12.39
C GLY A 232 -4.72 -13.67 -12.61
N TYR A 233 -5.64 -13.77 -11.66
CA TYR A 233 -6.95 -13.10 -11.64
C TYR A 233 -7.45 -12.96 -10.19
N ASN A 234 -8.31 -11.97 -9.92
CA ASN A 234 -8.90 -11.80 -8.60
C ASN A 234 -10.10 -12.73 -8.42
N PRO A 235 -10.04 -13.72 -7.49
CA PRO A 235 -11.12 -14.70 -7.28
C PRO A 235 -12.38 -14.11 -6.65
N PHE A 236 -12.32 -12.87 -6.17
CA PHE A 236 -13.44 -12.16 -5.53
C PHE A 236 -14.01 -11.03 -6.40
N GLN A 237 -13.49 -10.86 -7.62
CA GLN A 237 -13.97 -9.82 -8.54
C GLN A 237 -15.40 -10.12 -9.00
N GLY A 238 -16.27 -9.11 -8.90
CA GLY A 238 -17.64 -9.17 -9.44
C GLY A 238 -18.64 -10.00 -8.64
N ILE A 239 -18.26 -10.52 -7.46
CA ILE A 239 -19.15 -11.30 -6.59
C ILE A 239 -19.56 -10.50 -5.35
N SER A 240 -20.69 -10.89 -4.75
CA SER A 240 -21.23 -10.26 -3.53
C SER A 240 -20.38 -10.58 -2.29
N SER A 241 -20.54 -9.75 -1.24
CA SER A 241 -19.93 -10.01 0.06
C SER A 241 -20.31 -11.38 0.63
N GLN A 242 -21.55 -11.82 0.41
CA GLN A 242 -22.03 -13.12 0.87
C GLN A 242 -21.33 -14.28 0.15
N GLU A 243 -21.14 -14.17 -1.17
CA GLU A 243 -20.40 -15.17 -1.95
C GLU A 243 -18.92 -15.22 -1.56
N ILE A 244 -18.29 -14.05 -1.27
CA ILE A 244 -16.93 -14.00 -0.75
C ILE A 244 -16.84 -14.75 0.59
N LEU A 245 -17.77 -14.47 1.52
CA LEU A 245 -17.82 -15.16 2.81
C LEU A 245 -17.95 -16.69 2.65
N GLN A 246 -18.80 -17.14 1.72
CA GLN A 246 -18.97 -18.56 1.44
C GLN A 246 -17.71 -19.20 0.87
N LYS A 247 -17.08 -18.57 -0.14
CA LYS A 247 -15.81 -19.04 -0.72
C LYS A 247 -14.71 -19.16 0.34
N VAL A 248 -14.58 -18.16 1.20
CA VAL A 248 -13.54 -18.15 2.25
C VAL A 248 -13.79 -19.23 3.29
N LYS A 249 -15.05 -19.40 3.75
CA LYS A 249 -15.43 -20.49 4.68
C LYS A 249 -15.13 -21.88 4.13
N GLN A 250 -15.29 -22.05 2.82
CA GLN A 250 -15.03 -23.33 2.13
C GLN A 250 -13.55 -23.48 1.72
N GLY A 251 -12.72 -22.44 1.84
CA GLY A 251 -11.37 -22.42 1.31
C GLY A 251 -11.29 -22.58 -0.21
N ASN A 252 -12.39 -22.29 -0.91
CA ASN A 252 -12.52 -22.51 -2.35
C ASN A 252 -11.96 -21.34 -3.16
N TYR A 253 -10.64 -21.20 -3.15
CA TYR A 253 -9.95 -20.15 -3.92
C TYR A 253 -9.46 -20.63 -5.28
N ALA A 254 -9.77 -21.87 -5.69
CA ALA A 254 -9.25 -22.50 -6.91
C ALA A 254 -7.71 -22.43 -6.99
N LEU A 255 -7.02 -22.70 -5.86
CA LEU A 255 -5.56 -22.66 -5.78
C LEU A 255 -4.93 -23.68 -6.74
N PRO A 256 -3.77 -23.36 -7.34
CA PRO A 256 -3.02 -24.30 -8.16
C PRO A 256 -2.66 -25.59 -7.38
N LYS A 257 -2.58 -26.72 -8.10
CA LYS A 257 -2.29 -28.02 -7.47
C LYS A 257 -0.88 -28.10 -6.85
N ASN A 258 0.05 -27.27 -7.33
CA ASN A 258 1.47 -27.34 -6.99
C ASN A 258 1.91 -26.02 -6.32
N ILE A 259 1.29 -25.66 -5.20
CA ILE A 259 1.74 -24.54 -4.38
C ILE A 259 2.50 -25.03 -3.16
N SER A 260 3.39 -24.19 -2.61
CA SER A 260 4.09 -24.51 -1.36
C SER A 260 3.20 -24.36 -0.13
N GLU A 261 3.56 -25.05 0.96
CA GLU A 261 2.92 -24.89 2.27
C GLU A 261 3.11 -23.44 2.77
N GLU A 262 4.24 -22.85 2.45
CA GLU A 262 4.63 -21.51 2.87
C GLU A 262 3.70 -20.44 2.27
N ILE A 263 3.44 -20.44 0.96
CA ILE A 263 2.53 -19.45 0.35
C ILE A 263 1.07 -19.72 0.75
N PHE A 264 0.66 -20.98 0.87
CA PHE A 264 -0.67 -21.33 1.36
C PHE A 264 -0.89 -20.79 2.77
N SER A 265 0.04 -21.05 3.69
CA SER A 265 0.00 -20.55 5.07
C SER A 265 -0.01 -19.02 5.12
N PHE A 266 0.78 -18.37 4.26
CA PHE A 266 0.87 -16.91 4.18
C PHE A 266 -0.47 -16.29 3.73
N ILE A 267 -1.09 -16.82 2.68
CA ILE A 267 -2.41 -16.38 2.21
C ILE A 267 -3.46 -16.59 3.31
N ASN A 268 -3.46 -17.77 3.94
CA ASN A 268 -4.42 -18.10 4.99
C ASN A 268 -4.26 -17.22 6.24
N ALA A 269 -3.04 -16.80 6.57
CA ALA A 269 -2.78 -15.86 7.67
C ALA A 269 -3.39 -14.47 7.45
N MET A 270 -3.65 -14.09 6.20
CA MET A 270 -4.25 -12.81 5.83
C MET A 270 -5.76 -12.90 5.57
N LEU A 271 -6.23 -13.96 4.92
CA LEU A 271 -7.64 -14.14 4.52
C LEU A 271 -8.49 -14.82 5.62
N GLN A 272 -8.29 -14.41 6.88
CA GLN A 272 -9.13 -14.83 8.00
C GLN A 272 -10.39 -13.97 8.07
N LEU A 273 -11.56 -14.61 8.26
CA LEU A 273 -12.84 -13.88 8.41
C LEU A 273 -12.88 -13.06 9.70
N ASP A 274 -12.33 -13.60 10.79
CA ASP A 274 -12.13 -12.87 12.03
C ASP A 274 -10.88 -11.98 11.91
N PRO A 275 -11.00 -10.63 11.95
CA PRO A 275 -9.86 -9.73 11.84
C PRO A 275 -8.79 -9.97 12.91
N ASN A 276 -9.18 -10.42 14.11
CA ASN A 276 -8.23 -10.68 15.20
C ASN A 276 -7.33 -11.89 14.92
N LYS A 277 -7.73 -12.79 14.05
CA LYS A 277 -6.94 -13.96 13.62
C LYS A 277 -5.97 -13.65 12.48
N ARG A 278 -6.10 -12.49 11.83
CA ARG A 278 -5.15 -12.05 10.80
C ARG A 278 -3.84 -11.63 11.45
N LEU A 279 -2.73 -12.04 10.88
CA LEU A 279 -1.42 -11.57 11.33
C LEU A 279 -1.29 -10.06 11.15
N SER A 280 -0.47 -9.42 11.97
CA SER A 280 -0.05 -8.03 11.75
C SER A 280 0.99 -7.96 10.63
N THR A 281 1.23 -6.78 10.06
CA THR A 281 2.35 -6.59 9.09
C THR A 281 3.69 -6.95 9.68
N HIS A 282 3.90 -6.68 10.98
CA HIS A 282 5.11 -7.04 11.70
C HIS A 282 5.31 -8.57 11.77
N ASP A 283 4.23 -9.33 12.01
CA ASP A 283 4.30 -10.79 12.06
C ASP A 283 4.40 -11.41 10.66
N LEU A 284 3.74 -10.81 9.66
CA LEU A 284 3.88 -11.21 8.27
C LEU A 284 5.33 -11.09 7.78
N LEU A 285 6.08 -10.05 8.18
CA LEU A 285 7.50 -9.91 7.82
C LEU A 285 8.37 -11.06 8.36
N LYS A 286 7.92 -11.76 9.40
CA LYS A 286 8.60 -12.92 9.99
C LYS A 286 8.06 -14.26 9.47
N HIS A 287 7.01 -14.24 8.66
CA HIS A 287 6.37 -15.45 8.16
C HIS A 287 7.33 -16.26 7.27
N SER A 288 7.28 -17.60 7.40
CA SER A 288 8.17 -18.54 6.67
C SER A 288 8.20 -18.28 5.17
N PHE A 289 7.08 -17.92 4.55
CA PHE A 289 7.02 -17.55 3.13
C PHE A 289 7.93 -16.37 2.79
N LEU A 290 8.04 -15.35 3.65
CA LEU A 290 8.87 -14.19 3.39
C LEU A 290 10.35 -14.36 3.80
N VAL A 291 10.67 -15.21 4.78
CA VAL A 291 12.03 -15.31 5.31
C VAL A 291 12.84 -16.49 4.75
N LYS A 292 12.19 -17.60 4.39
CA LYS A 292 12.87 -18.75 3.81
C LYS A 292 13.31 -18.50 2.38
N ASN A 293 14.33 -19.24 1.94
CA ASN A 293 14.64 -19.36 0.52
C ASN A 293 13.58 -20.24 -0.16
N VAL A 294 13.11 -19.87 -1.33
CA VAL A 294 12.09 -20.61 -2.10
C VAL A 294 12.49 -22.06 -2.40
N ASN A 295 13.78 -22.34 -2.56
CA ASN A 295 14.29 -23.70 -2.72
C ASN A 295 14.08 -24.60 -1.49
N GLN A 296 13.72 -24.00 -0.33
CA GLN A 296 13.40 -24.72 0.92
C GLN A 296 11.88 -24.88 1.11
N PHE A 297 11.07 -24.41 0.18
CA PHE A 297 9.62 -24.52 0.27
C PHE A 297 9.17 -25.96 0.12
N LYS A 298 8.19 -26.34 0.93
CA LYS A 298 7.57 -27.66 0.89
C LYS A 298 6.34 -27.61 0.00
N HIS A 299 6.28 -28.48 -1.00
CA HIS A 299 5.08 -28.62 -1.82
C HIS A 299 3.90 -29.16 -1.01
N LEU A 300 2.76 -28.51 -1.15
CA LEU A 300 1.53 -28.88 -0.46
C LEU A 300 0.86 -30.06 -1.16
N ASP A 301 0.54 -31.11 -0.42
CA ASP A 301 -0.38 -32.15 -0.90
C ASP A 301 -1.80 -31.59 -0.92
N THR A 302 -2.37 -31.40 -2.12
CA THR A 302 -3.71 -30.83 -2.32
C THR A 302 -4.83 -31.58 -1.59
N ARG A 303 -4.61 -32.88 -1.25
CA ARG A 303 -5.55 -33.67 -0.44
C ARG A 303 -5.60 -33.16 1.01
N LYS A 304 -4.54 -32.54 1.53
CA LYS A 304 -4.49 -31.93 2.86
C LYS A 304 -5.19 -30.58 2.91
N ILE A 305 -5.29 -29.84 1.80
CA ILE A 305 -5.94 -28.51 1.77
C ILE A 305 -7.40 -28.61 2.22
N ALA A 306 -8.14 -29.58 1.70
CA ALA A 306 -9.55 -29.79 2.04
C ALA A 306 -9.76 -30.17 3.53
N SER A 307 -8.78 -30.80 4.17
CA SER A 307 -8.84 -31.14 5.60
C SER A 307 -8.47 -29.96 6.52
N MET A 308 -7.55 -29.09 6.06
CA MET A 308 -7.08 -27.91 6.82
C MET A 308 -8.12 -26.76 6.81
N LEU A 309 -8.99 -26.72 5.79
CA LEU A 309 -9.99 -25.67 5.61
C LEU A 309 -11.36 -26.02 6.23
N ARG A 310 -11.51 -27.21 6.84
CA ARG A 310 -12.74 -27.55 7.58
C ARG A 310 -12.83 -26.70 8.85
N PRO A 311 -14.05 -26.20 9.22
CA PRO A 311 -14.25 -25.52 10.49
C PRO A 311 -13.84 -26.47 11.65
N GLY A 312 -12.80 -26.11 12.39
CA GLY A 312 -12.25 -26.89 13.51
C GLY A 312 -10.86 -27.48 13.30
N GLY A 313 -10.26 -27.36 12.12
CA GLY A 313 -8.87 -27.74 11.88
C GLY A 313 -7.92 -26.75 12.56
N VAL A 314 -7.42 -27.10 13.74
CA VAL A 314 -6.37 -26.32 14.44
C VAL A 314 -5.06 -26.55 13.70
N LEU A 315 -4.51 -25.50 13.09
CA LEU A 315 -3.11 -25.48 12.68
C LEU A 315 -2.25 -25.57 13.95
N ASN A 316 -1.68 -26.73 14.20
CA ASN A 316 -0.74 -26.95 15.32
C ASN A 316 0.56 -26.19 14.98
N THR A 317 0.70 -24.95 15.49
CA THR A 317 1.89 -24.12 15.34
C THR A 317 3.02 -24.46 16.31
N ASN A 318 2.92 -25.59 17.02
CA ASN A 318 3.98 -26.11 17.88
C ASN A 318 5.02 -26.89 17.08
N ALA A 319 5.86 -26.21 16.34
CA ALA A 319 7.16 -26.69 15.91
C ALA A 319 8.20 -26.03 16.81
N GLY A 320 8.87 -26.88 17.58
CA GLY A 320 9.75 -26.62 18.71
C GLY A 320 10.73 -25.44 18.57
N GLY A 321 10.94 -24.81 19.70
CA GLY A 321 11.87 -23.71 19.86
C GLY A 321 13.31 -24.09 19.52
N ASN A 322 13.85 -23.43 18.53
CA ASN A 322 15.26 -23.23 18.36
C ASN A 322 15.50 -21.73 18.34
N LYS A 323 16.27 -21.21 19.29
CA LYS A 323 16.72 -19.83 19.34
C LYS A 323 17.60 -19.58 18.12
N GLY A 324 17.02 -19.01 17.08
CA GLY A 324 17.74 -18.51 15.90
C GLY A 324 18.52 -17.23 16.24
N PRO A 325 19.52 -16.88 15.43
CA PRO A 325 20.39 -15.72 15.66
C PRO A 325 19.61 -14.42 15.65
N ASN A 326 20.17 -13.45 16.37
CA ASN A 326 19.62 -12.12 16.67
C ASN A 326 19.03 -11.43 15.43
N LEU A 327 17.73 -11.18 15.43
CA LEU A 327 16.93 -10.73 14.28
C LEU A 327 17.39 -9.38 13.70
N HIS A 328 18.10 -8.57 14.47
CA HIS A 328 18.62 -7.27 14.06
C HIS A 328 19.72 -7.37 12.99
N GLU A 329 20.56 -8.42 13.08
CA GLU A 329 21.65 -8.65 12.12
C GLU A 329 21.14 -9.26 10.82
N THR A 330 20.07 -10.06 10.87
CA THR A 330 19.52 -10.75 9.68
C THR A 330 18.81 -9.79 8.74
N VAL A 331 18.13 -8.76 9.26
CA VAL A 331 17.43 -7.75 8.45
C VAL A 331 18.43 -6.85 7.72
N TRP A 332 19.52 -6.45 8.37
CA TRP A 332 20.59 -5.65 7.74
C TRP A 332 21.41 -6.48 6.74
N GLY A 333 21.65 -7.75 7.00
CA GLY A 333 22.35 -8.65 6.07
C GLY A 333 21.62 -8.84 4.73
N ILE A 334 20.29 -8.83 4.74
CA ILE A 334 19.46 -8.92 3.52
C ILE A 334 19.55 -7.63 2.68
N PHE A 335 19.66 -6.45 3.31
CA PHE A 335 19.85 -5.19 2.60
C PHE A 335 21.21 -5.10 1.90
N ILE A 336 22.26 -5.69 2.46
CA ILE A 336 23.63 -5.68 1.88
C ILE A 336 23.73 -6.67 0.70
N GLN A 337 23.01 -7.78 0.69
CA GLN A 337 23.00 -8.74 -0.44
C GLN A 337 22.23 -8.27 -1.68
N ILE A 338 21.41 -7.22 -1.57
CA ILE A 338 20.62 -6.69 -2.71
C ILE A 338 21.38 -5.62 -3.51
N GLY A 339 22.66 -5.36 -3.22
CA GLY A 339 23.55 -4.57 -4.08
C GLY A 339 23.08 -3.13 -4.35
N LEU A 340 22.79 -2.35 -3.31
CA LEU A 340 22.73 -0.89 -3.44
C LEU A 340 24.15 -0.31 -3.37
N PRO A 341 24.53 0.64 -4.26
CA PRO A 341 25.86 1.24 -4.23
C PRO A 341 26.07 1.96 -2.90
N GLY A 342 27.14 1.57 -2.20
CA GLY A 342 27.49 2.08 -0.90
C GLY A 342 27.76 3.57 -0.90
N GLN A 343 27.09 4.30 -0.04
CA GLN A 343 27.64 5.53 0.50
C GLN A 343 28.58 5.14 1.64
N ASN A 344 29.86 5.48 1.48
CA ASN A 344 30.89 5.39 2.51
C ASN A 344 30.44 6.19 3.75
N ILE A 345 30.06 5.50 4.81
CA ILE A 345 29.97 6.11 6.14
C ILE A 345 31.07 5.50 6.99
N GLY A 346 32.02 6.36 7.38
CA GLY A 346 33.18 6.03 8.14
C GLY A 346 32.85 5.28 9.44
N SER A 347 33.78 4.38 9.76
CA SER A 347 33.85 3.62 11.00
C SER A 347 33.83 4.52 12.22
N ASN A 348 32.73 4.55 12.97
CA ASN A 348 32.73 4.91 14.39
C ASN A 348 31.68 4.05 15.10
N GLN A 349 32.17 3.09 15.85
CA GLN A 349 31.36 2.33 16.84
C GLN A 349 31.06 3.23 18.04
N PRO A 350 29.81 3.34 18.49
CA PRO A 350 29.55 3.86 19.83
C PRO A 350 29.54 2.70 20.85
N GLN A 351 30.35 2.91 21.89
CA GLN A 351 30.37 2.09 23.11
C GLN A 351 29.01 2.11 23.82
N LEU A 352 28.65 0.95 24.38
CA LEU A 352 27.54 0.77 25.30
C LEU A 352 27.78 1.58 26.60
N GLY A 353 26.89 2.47 26.94
CA GLY A 353 26.90 3.18 28.22
C GLY A 353 25.60 3.95 28.49
N GLY A 354 24.85 3.54 29.51
CA GLY A 354 24.04 4.40 30.36
C GLY A 354 22.67 4.83 29.87
N PHE A 355 21.64 4.28 30.51
CA PHE A 355 20.29 4.84 30.57
C PHE A 355 20.32 6.30 31.05
N MET A 356 19.77 7.23 30.26
CA MET A 356 19.35 8.55 30.71
C MET A 356 17.96 8.90 30.18
N PRO A 357 17.11 9.60 30.96
CA PRO A 357 15.72 9.83 30.60
C PRO A 357 15.57 10.91 29.54
N GLN A 358 14.53 10.77 28.71
CA GLN A 358 14.17 11.71 27.64
C GLN A 358 13.81 13.10 28.20
N PRO A 359 14.28 14.20 27.60
CA PRO A 359 13.83 15.54 27.96
C PRO A 359 12.42 15.80 27.38
N GLN A 360 11.51 16.21 28.25
CA GLN A 360 10.22 16.79 27.87
C GLN A 360 10.48 18.09 27.10
N MET A 361 10.07 18.16 25.85
CA MET A 361 10.04 19.43 25.10
C MET A 361 8.86 20.26 25.60
N GLN A 362 9.16 21.30 26.34
CA GLN A 362 8.25 22.42 26.58
C GLN A 362 8.08 23.22 25.29
N ILE A 363 6.84 23.28 24.79
CA ILE A 363 6.45 24.11 23.65
C ILE A 363 6.40 25.56 24.16
N GLN A 364 7.33 26.40 23.74
CA GLN A 364 7.23 27.85 23.92
C GLN A 364 6.24 28.45 22.89
N PRO A 365 5.33 29.33 23.31
CA PRO A 365 4.35 29.94 22.44
C PRO A 365 4.87 31.27 21.86
N ASN A 366 5.78 31.25 20.89
CA ASN A 366 6.08 32.42 20.05
C ASN A 366 7.01 32.03 18.89
N MET A 367 6.41 31.57 17.79
CA MET A 367 7.03 31.69 16.47
C MET A 367 6.06 32.42 15.55
N ASN A 368 6.48 33.58 15.07
CA ASN A 368 5.77 34.36 14.05
C ASN A 368 5.64 33.52 12.76
N LEU A 369 4.44 32.99 12.52
CA LEU A 369 4.07 32.34 11.27
C LEU A 369 3.73 33.40 10.21
N PRO A 370 4.14 33.21 8.93
CA PRO A 370 3.79 34.12 7.85
C PRO A 370 2.26 34.27 7.70
N ASN A 371 1.80 35.44 7.29
CA ASN A 371 0.39 35.86 7.20
C ASN A 371 -0.55 34.94 6.39
N GLN A 372 -0.03 34.03 5.61
CA GLN A 372 -0.82 33.06 4.83
C GLN A 372 -1.52 31.98 5.68
N TYR A 373 -1.05 31.76 6.92
CA TYR A 373 -1.67 30.77 7.83
C TYR A 373 -2.78 31.35 8.72
N LYS A 374 -2.93 32.67 8.78
CA LYS A 374 -3.98 33.31 9.60
C LYS A 374 -5.40 33.12 9.03
N GLN A 375 -5.55 32.85 7.74
CA GLN A 375 -6.86 32.58 7.14
C GLN A 375 -7.46 31.24 7.54
N TYR A 376 -6.62 30.23 7.84
CA TYR A 376 -7.10 28.90 8.24
C TYR A 376 -7.70 28.85 9.64
N ARG A 377 -7.21 29.68 10.57
CA ARG A 377 -7.74 29.74 11.95
C ARG A 377 -9.12 30.41 12.03
N LYS A 378 -9.47 31.23 11.05
CA LYS A 378 -10.77 31.92 11.02
C LYS A 378 -11.92 31.02 10.58
N MET A 379 -11.66 29.89 9.95
CA MET A 379 -12.68 28.91 9.55
C MET A 379 -13.06 27.91 10.65
N GLU A 380 -12.25 27.77 11.71
CA GLU A 380 -12.55 26.88 12.84
C GLU A 380 -13.36 27.56 13.96
N SER A 381 -13.58 28.87 13.91
CA SER A 381 -14.22 29.64 14.97
C SER A 381 -15.60 30.22 14.64
N MET A 382 -16.29 29.71 13.60
CA MET A 382 -17.66 30.14 13.34
C MET A 382 -18.67 29.25 14.09
N PRO A 383 -19.55 29.83 14.93
CA PRO A 383 -20.60 29.09 15.61
C PRO A 383 -21.68 28.62 14.66
N ASN A 384 -22.25 27.46 14.96
CA ASN A 384 -23.43 26.88 14.32
C ASN A 384 -24.55 27.93 14.14
N MET A 385 -24.87 28.31 12.92
CA MET A 385 -26.13 28.94 12.63
C MET A 385 -27.17 27.90 12.28
N GLN A 386 -28.26 27.99 13.01
CA GLN A 386 -29.44 27.14 12.98
C GLN A 386 -30.14 27.08 11.62
N ARG A 387 -30.72 25.95 11.38
CA ARG A 387 -31.67 25.66 10.30
C ARG A 387 -32.88 26.58 10.37
N GLY A 388 -33.21 27.25 9.29
CA GLY A 388 -34.53 27.78 8.98
C GLY A 388 -34.97 27.21 7.65
N PHE A 389 -36.13 26.56 7.66
CA PHE A 389 -36.88 26.07 6.50
C PHE A 389 -37.28 27.24 5.55
N ILE A 390 -37.10 27.10 4.26
CA ILE A 390 -38.15 27.02 3.25
C ILE A 390 -37.57 26.31 2.03
#